data_af97a55fce234cf685ab6142abe9e77a
#
_entry.id   af97a55fce234cf685ab6142abe9e77a
#
_cell.length_a   1.000
_cell.length_b   1.000
_cell.length_c   1.000
_cell.angle_alpha   90.00
_cell.angle_beta   90.00
_cell.angle_gamma   90.00
#
_symmetry.space_group_name_H-M   'P 1'
#
loop_
_entity.id
_entity.type
_entity.pdbx_description
1 polymer ?
#
loop_
_entity_poly.entity_id
_entity_poly.type
_entity_poly.pdbx_seq_one_letter_code
_entity_poly.pdbx_strand_id
1 'polypeptide(L)'
;MLKETQLQTPETIINVDALNPNKSNDCQTAKRNTVARWSVEDIVALYEMPLNDLMFKAHSVHREHHDPNAVQVSTLLSIKTGGCSEDCGYCPQAARYHTEVENEPMMPIEEVLKAAQAAKDSGASRFCMGAAWRSPKQRDLEPVLKMISEVKAMGLETCATLGMLKEGMATQLKDAGLDYYNHNLDTAPEFYGDVISTRTYEDRLNTLDSVREADINVCSGGIIGMGETRKQRAGLLAQF
;
A
#
# COMPACT_ATOMS: atom_id res chain seq x y z
N MET A 1 -39.55 47.85 -18.85
CA MET A 1 -38.59 48.21 -17.80
C MET A 1 -38.29 46.92 -17.02
N LEU A 2 -37.26 46.21 -17.43
CA LEU A 2 -36.72 45.01 -16.75
C LEU A 2 -35.54 45.46 -15.95
N LYS A 3 -35.52 45.28 -14.62
CA LYS A 3 -34.43 45.58 -13.73
C LYS A 3 -33.35 44.56 -13.91
N GLU A 4 -32.14 44.99 -14.32
CA GLU A 4 -30.92 44.21 -14.28
C GLU A 4 -30.54 43.91 -12.81
N THR A 5 -30.52 42.65 -12.46
CA THR A 5 -29.97 42.17 -11.19
C THR A 5 -28.49 41.85 -11.44
N GLN A 6 -27.60 42.68 -10.96
CA GLN A 6 -26.15 42.42 -10.97
C GLN A 6 -25.83 41.24 -10.05
N LEU A 7 -25.36 40.16 -10.62
CA LEU A 7 -24.70 39.07 -9.92
C LEU A 7 -23.29 39.51 -9.50
N GLN A 8 -23.12 39.70 -8.21
CA GLN A 8 -21.77 39.88 -7.63
C GLN A 8 -21.11 38.49 -7.59
N THR A 9 -20.03 38.31 -8.35
CA THR A 9 -19.13 37.16 -8.22
C THR A 9 -18.26 37.37 -6.99
N PRO A 10 -18.13 36.39 -6.08
CA PRO A 10 -17.15 36.50 -5.01
C PRO A 10 -15.76 36.29 -5.60
N GLU A 11 -14.91 37.30 -5.46
CA GLU A 11 -13.47 37.17 -5.71
C GLU A 11 -12.87 36.19 -4.69
N THR A 12 -12.59 34.98 -5.13
CA THR A 12 -11.82 34.01 -4.35
C THR A 12 -10.35 34.39 -4.46
N ILE A 13 -9.82 35.12 -3.45
CA ILE A 13 -8.39 35.37 -3.31
C ILE A 13 -7.73 34.01 -3.01
N ILE A 14 -7.08 33.45 -4.01
CA ILE A 14 -6.23 32.27 -3.85
C ILE A 14 -4.95 32.74 -3.17
N ASN A 15 -4.78 32.40 -1.90
CA ASN A 15 -3.53 32.62 -1.18
C ASN A 15 -2.47 31.60 -1.66
N VAL A 16 -1.59 32.04 -2.55
CA VAL A 16 -0.51 31.22 -3.13
C VAL A 16 0.59 30.85 -2.11
N ASP A 17 0.64 31.47 -0.94
CA ASP A 17 1.61 31.13 0.12
C ASP A 17 1.30 29.81 0.85
N ALA A 18 0.14 29.20 0.58
CA ALA A 18 -0.25 27.87 1.12
C ALA A 18 0.36 26.69 0.33
N LEU A 19 1.02 26.94 -0.79
CA LEU A 19 1.64 25.92 -1.65
C LEU A 19 3.12 25.71 -1.31
N ASN A 20 3.47 25.59 -0.03
CA ASN A 20 4.81 25.22 0.37
C ASN A 20 4.96 23.71 0.42
N PRO A 21 5.71 23.06 -0.52
CA PRO A 21 5.87 21.61 -0.58
C PRO A 21 6.69 21.01 0.57
N ASN A 22 7.22 21.84 1.49
CA ASN A 22 8.07 21.42 2.59
C ASN A 22 7.37 21.35 3.97
N LYS A 23 6.05 21.40 4.05
CA LYS A 23 5.39 20.97 5.28
C LYS A 23 5.46 19.45 5.31
N SER A 24 6.44 18.92 6.06
CA SER A 24 6.44 17.54 6.54
C SER A 24 5.04 17.22 7.05
N ASN A 25 4.36 16.28 6.40
CA ASN A 25 3.20 15.64 6.97
C ASN A 25 3.70 14.83 8.17
N ASP A 26 3.79 15.49 9.33
CA ASP A 26 3.84 14.83 10.62
C ASP A 26 2.53 14.03 10.74
N CYS A 27 2.57 12.81 10.23
CA CYS A 27 1.62 11.79 10.60
C CYS A 27 1.91 11.45 12.07
N GLN A 28 1.46 12.35 12.95
CA GLN A 28 1.51 12.12 14.38
C GLN A 28 0.78 10.81 14.64
N THR A 29 1.49 9.89 15.27
CA THR A 29 0.98 8.68 15.89
C THR A 29 -0.38 8.95 16.53
N ALA A 30 -1.44 8.75 15.77
CA ALA A 30 -2.80 8.78 16.28
C ALA A 30 -2.85 7.63 17.30
N LYS A 31 -2.87 8.00 18.59
CA LYS A 31 -3.24 7.09 19.68
C LYS A 31 -4.42 6.29 19.15
N ARG A 32 -4.36 4.96 19.27
CA ARG A 32 -5.44 4.03 18.92
C ARG A 32 -6.74 4.51 19.57
N ASN A 33 -7.42 5.45 18.93
CA ASN A 33 -8.83 5.65 19.15
C ASN A 33 -9.46 4.36 18.64
N THR A 34 -10.31 3.76 19.46
CA THR A 34 -11.17 2.65 19.05
C THR A 34 -12.17 3.20 18.04
N VAL A 35 -11.70 3.38 16.81
CA VAL A 35 -12.57 3.66 15.67
C VAL A 35 -13.47 2.44 15.55
N ALA A 36 -14.78 2.66 15.62
CA ALA A 36 -15.74 1.58 15.42
C ALA A 36 -15.42 0.90 14.09
N ARG A 37 -15.09 -0.39 14.15
CA ARG A 37 -14.80 -1.16 12.93
C ARG A 37 -16.08 -1.22 12.10
N TRP A 38 -15.91 -1.05 10.80
CA TRP A 38 -17.00 -1.26 9.86
C TRP A 38 -17.48 -2.71 9.93
N SER A 39 -18.78 -2.92 10.08
CA SER A 39 -19.37 -4.26 9.95
C SER A 39 -19.47 -4.64 8.47
N VAL A 40 -19.54 -5.94 8.19
CA VAL A 40 -19.81 -6.44 6.84
C VAL A 40 -21.13 -5.90 6.31
N GLU A 41 -22.14 -5.80 7.17
CA GLU A 41 -23.48 -5.30 6.87
C GLU A 41 -23.45 -3.81 6.48
N ASP A 42 -22.68 -2.98 7.17
CA ASP A 42 -22.52 -1.56 6.83
C ASP A 42 -21.86 -1.38 5.45
N ILE A 43 -20.86 -2.20 5.15
CA ILE A 43 -20.17 -2.17 3.85
C ILE A 43 -21.10 -2.66 2.73
N VAL A 44 -21.88 -3.71 2.98
CA VAL A 44 -22.89 -4.17 2.02
C VAL A 44 -23.93 -3.07 1.76
N ALA A 45 -24.35 -2.32 2.79
CA ALA A 45 -25.24 -1.19 2.61
C ALA A 45 -24.64 -0.08 1.73
N LEU A 46 -23.32 0.16 1.83
CA LEU A 46 -22.64 1.07 0.90
C LEU A 46 -22.71 0.58 -0.55
N TYR A 47 -22.58 -0.73 -0.79
CA TYR A 47 -22.71 -1.29 -2.14
C TYR A 47 -24.11 -1.17 -2.74
N GLU A 48 -25.15 -1.02 -1.91
CA GLU A 48 -26.55 -0.83 -2.34
C GLU A 48 -26.87 0.65 -2.64
N MET A 49 -25.99 1.58 -2.26
CA MET A 49 -26.23 3.00 -2.53
C MET A 49 -26.19 3.29 -4.04
N PRO A 50 -27.01 4.24 -4.52
CA PRO A 50 -26.85 4.79 -5.86
C PRO A 50 -25.41 5.34 -6.06
N LEU A 51 -24.83 5.12 -7.24
CA LEU A 51 -23.43 5.47 -7.51
C LEU A 51 -23.10 6.94 -7.19
N ASN A 52 -23.97 7.86 -7.60
CA ASN A 52 -23.73 9.29 -7.39
C ASN A 52 -23.74 9.67 -5.90
N ASP A 53 -24.59 9.05 -5.10
CA ASP A 53 -24.67 9.28 -3.65
C ASP A 53 -23.43 8.70 -2.95
N LEU A 54 -22.98 7.51 -3.37
CA LEU A 54 -21.76 6.90 -2.88
C LEU A 54 -20.52 7.76 -3.21
N MET A 55 -20.40 8.25 -4.44
CA MET A 55 -19.32 9.13 -4.89
C MET A 55 -19.32 10.44 -4.11
N PHE A 56 -20.49 11.06 -3.92
CA PHE A 56 -20.58 12.29 -3.11
C PHE A 56 -20.14 12.07 -1.67
N LYS A 57 -20.59 10.97 -1.05
CA LYS A 57 -20.19 10.59 0.31
C LYS A 57 -18.69 10.35 0.40
N ALA A 58 -18.10 9.62 -0.55
CA ALA A 58 -16.67 9.35 -0.58
C ALA A 58 -15.84 10.65 -0.72
N HIS A 59 -16.25 11.55 -1.62
CA HIS A 59 -15.59 12.85 -1.78
C HIS A 59 -15.71 13.73 -0.53
N SER A 60 -16.86 13.71 0.16
CA SER A 60 -17.06 14.48 1.39
C SER A 60 -16.08 14.01 2.48
N VAL A 61 -16.04 12.72 2.75
CA VAL A 61 -15.12 12.12 3.73
C VAL A 61 -13.66 12.37 3.36
N HIS A 62 -13.31 12.23 2.07
CA HIS A 62 -11.94 12.50 1.61
C HIS A 62 -11.51 13.94 1.93
N ARG A 63 -12.37 14.93 1.69
CA ARG A 63 -12.08 16.35 1.95
C ARG A 63 -12.01 16.71 3.43
N GLU A 64 -12.63 15.93 4.30
CA GLU A 64 -12.53 16.13 5.76
C GLU A 64 -11.17 15.69 6.32
N HIS A 65 -10.53 14.71 5.68
CA HIS A 65 -9.34 14.04 6.22
C HIS A 65 -8.07 14.22 5.40
N HIS A 66 -8.18 14.65 4.14
CA HIS A 66 -7.06 14.75 3.20
C HIS A 66 -7.13 16.03 2.37
N ASP A 67 -5.98 16.48 1.88
CA ASP A 67 -5.94 17.49 0.82
C ASP A 67 -6.54 16.89 -0.46
N PRO A 68 -7.67 17.43 -0.96
CA PRO A 68 -8.38 16.85 -2.09
C PRO A 68 -7.62 16.92 -3.42
N ASN A 69 -6.57 17.73 -3.50
CA ASN A 69 -5.79 17.96 -4.71
C ASN A 69 -4.37 17.36 -4.62
N ALA A 70 -3.99 16.77 -3.48
CA ALA A 70 -2.71 16.10 -3.33
C ALA A 70 -2.79 14.66 -3.87
N VAL A 71 -1.84 14.30 -4.73
CA VAL A 71 -1.69 12.95 -5.29
C VAL A 71 -0.26 12.46 -5.02
N GLN A 72 -0.15 11.32 -4.34
CA GLN A 72 1.14 10.66 -4.16
C GLN A 72 1.48 9.85 -5.42
N VAL A 73 2.68 10.07 -5.95
CA VAL A 73 3.22 9.28 -7.07
C VAL A 73 4.21 8.26 -6.51
N SER A 74 3.94 6.99 -6.78
CA SER A 74 4.79 5.86 -6.34
C SER A 74 5.27 5.06 -7.54
N THR A 75 6.53 4.63 -7.52
CA THR A 75 7.10 3.72 -8.52
C THR A 75 7.43 2.39 -7.85
N LEU A 76 7.09 1.28 -8.49
CA LEU A 76 7.40 -0.08 -8.03
C LEU A 76 8.49 -0.70 -8.91
N LEU A 77 9.49 -1.29 -8.26
CA LEU A 77 10.52 -2.11 -8.87
C LEU A 77 10.49 -3.53 -8.32
N SER A 78 10.49 -4.54 -9.20
CA SER A 78 10.77 -5.92 -8.80
C SER A 78 12.27 -6.10 -8.63
N ILE A 79 12.74 -6.18 -7.38
CA ILE A 79 14.16 -6.40 -7.07
C ILE A 79 14.55 -7.88 -7.11
N LYS A 80 13.54 -8.77 -7.10
CA LYS A 80 13.70 -10.22 -7.29
C LYS A 80 12.42 -10.78 -7.90
N THR A 81 12.50 -11.29 -9.11
CA THR A 81 11.37 -11.77 -9.91
C THR A 81 11.32 -13.30 -9.93
N GLY A 82 10.12 -13.87 -9.92
CA GLY A 82 9.85 -15.29 -10.12
C GLY A 82 10.35 -16.24 -9.01
N GLY A 83 10.03 -17.52 -9.14
CA GLY A 83 10.50 -18.57 -8.25
C GLY A 83 9.97 -18.53 -6.82
N CYS A 84 8.85 -17.83 -6.56
CA CYS A 84 8.22 -17.80 -5.24
C CYS A 84 7.67 -19.19 -4.89
N SER A 85 7.89 -19.64 -3.64
CA SER A 85 7.43 -20.95 -3.16
C SER A 85 5.97 -20.97 -2.72
N GLU A 86 5.26 -19.85 -2.80
CA GLU A 86 3.82 -19.76 -2.54
C GLU A 86 2.98 -20.25 -3.72
N ASP A 87 1.69 -20.46 -3.48
CA ASP A 87 0.73 -20.96 -4.48
C ASP A 87 -0.43 -20.00 -4.74
N CYS A 88 -0.23 -18.70 -4.48
CA CYS A 88 -1.28 -17.70 -4.70
C CYS A 88 -1.85 -17.81 -6.13
N GLY A 89 -3.14 -18.15 -6.24
CA GLY A 89 -3.79 -18.48 -7.51
C GLY A 89 -3.80 -17.37 -8.56
N TYR A 90 -3.56 -16.13 -8.16
CA TYR A 90 -3.50 -14.94 -9.01
C TYR A 90 -2.06 -14.55 -9.40
N CYS A 91 -1.03 -15.16 -8.80
CA CYS A 91 0.34 -14.66 -8.89
C CYS A 91 1.18 -15.42 -9.92
N PRO A 92 1.61 -14.77 -11.03
CA PRO A 92 2.42 -15.44 -12.04
C PRO A 92 3.87 -15.73 -11.58
N GLN A 93 4.29 -15.19 -10.43
CA GLN A 93 5.63 -15.39 -9.88
C GLN A 93 5.78 -16.68 -9.05
N ALA A 94 4.68 -17.40 -8.80
CA ALA A 94 4.69 -18.65 -8.06
C ALA A 94 5.38 -19.76 -8.87
N ALA A 95 6.39 -20.41 -8.29
CA ALA A 95 7.20 -21.43 -8.98
C ALA A 95 6.40 -22.66 -9.44
N ARG A 96 5.22 -22.90 -8.84
CA ARG A 96 4.35 -24.04 -9.21
C ARG A 96 3.57 -23.83 -10.50
N TYR A 97 3.41 -22.57 -10.95
CA TYR A 97 2.67 -22.26 -12.17
C TYR A 97 3.62 -22.08 -13.35
N HIS A 98 3.25 -22.68 -14.48
CA HIS A 98 3.98 -22.51 -15.74
C HIS A 98 3.54 -21.20 -16.40
N THR A 99 4.22 -20.13 -16.01
CA THR A 99 4.05 -18.80 -16.57
C THR A 99 5.32 -18.42 -17.35
N GLU A 100 5.25 -17.35 -18.14
CA GLU A 100 6.42 -16.82 -18.85
C GLU A 100 7.36 -16.00 -17.95
N VAL A 101 7.09 -15.96 -16.63
CA VAL A 101 7.91 -15.22 -15.66
C VAL A 101 9.12 -16.06 -15.28
N GLU A 102 10.30 -15.58 -15.68
CA GLU A 102 11.56 -16.20 -15.35
C GLU A 102 11.93 -16.02 -13.88
N ASN A 103 12.69 -16.99 -13.35
CA ASN A 103 13.24 -16.88 -12.00
C ASN A 103 14.60 -16.17 -12.04
N GLU A 104 14.58 -14.88 -11.77
CA GLU A 104 15.77 -14.03 -11.79
C GLU A 104 16.46 -13.99 -10.41
N PRO A 105 17.78 -13.80 -10.35
CA PRO A 105 18.47 -13.49 -9.11
C PRO A 105 18.04 -12.12 -8.58
N MET A 106 18.39 -11.83 -7.32
CA MET A 106 18.19 -10.49 -6.76
C MET A 106 19.01 -9.46 -7.55
N MET A 107 18.39 -8.35 -7.87
CA MET A 107 18.96 -7.25 -8.62
C MET A 107 20.16 -6.62 -7.85
N PRO A 108 21.27 -6.30 -8.54
CA PRO A 108 22.35 -5.53 -7.93
C PRO A 108 21.90 -4.18 -7.40
N ILE A 109 22.46 -3.73 -6.28
CA ILE A 109 22.06 -2.47 -5.64
C ILE A 109 22.22 -1.27 -6.57
N GLU A 110 23.24 -1.26 -7.42
CA GLU A 110 23.53 -0.17 -8.35
C GLU A 110 22.40 0.02 -9.37
N GLU A 111 21.78 -1.08 -9.80
CA GLU A 111 20.62 -1.05 -10.71
C GLU A 111 19.36 -0.55 -10.00
N VAL A 112 19.16 -0.95 -8.74
CA VAL A 112 18.07 -0.47 -7.91
C VAL A 112 18.17 1.04 -7.69
N LEU A 113 19.36 1.55 -7.35
CA LEU A 113 19.60 2.98 -7.13
C LEU A 113 19.44 3.80 -8.43
N LYS A 114 19.87 3.25 -9.56
CA LYS A 114 19.62 3.87 -10.87
C LYS A 114 18.12 3.98 -11.18
N ALA A 115 17.35 2.94 -10.88
CA ALA A 115 15.91 2.94 -11.07
C ALA A 115 15.22 3.92 -10.10
N ALA A 116 15.66 3.98 -8.84
CA ALA A 116 15.16 4.91 -7.86
C ALA A 116 15.42 6.38 -8.25
N GLN A 117 16.62 6.68 -8.79
CA GLN A 117 16.92 8.02 -9.29
C GLN A 117 16.01 8.40 -10.47
N ALA A 118 15.82 7.49 -11.43
CA ALA A 118 14.92 7.74 -12.56
C ALA A 118 13.47 7.96 -12.11
N ALA A 119 13.00 7.22 -11.10
CA ALA A 119 11.69 7.42 -10.51
C ALA A 119 11.57 8.80 -9.87
N LYS A 120 12.57 9.23 -9.09
CA LYS A 120 12.63 10.56 -8.47
C LYS A 120 12.62 11.67 -9.52
N ASP A 121 13.43 11.56 -10.55
CA ASP A 121 13.51 12.53 -11.66
C ASP A 121 12.18 12.64 -12.42
N SER A 122 11.38 11.56 -12.41
CA SER A 122 10.03 11.51 -12.98
C SER A 122 8.94 12.01 -12.02
N GLY A 123 9.29 12.50 -10.84
CA GLY A 123 8.37 13.08 -9.87
C GLY A 123 7.77 12.10 -8.87
N ALA A 124 8.28 10.88 -8.76
CA ALA A 124 7.85 9.97 -7.70
C ALA A 124 8.31 10.49 -6.33
N SER A 125 7.42 10.43 -5.35
CA SER A 125 7.72 10.71 -3.94
C SER A 125 8.00 9.45 -3.14
N ARG A 126 7.56 8.26 -3.64
CA ARG A 126 7.75 6.96 -3.00
C ARG A 126 8.33 5.95 -3.99
N PHE A 127 9.28 5.16 -3.50
CA PHE A 127 9.85 4.04 -4.26
C PHE A 127 9.58 2.72 -3.54
N CYS A 128 8.89 1.81 -4.22
CA CYS A 128 8.49 0.51 -3.70
C CYS A 128 9.39 -0.59 -4.27
N MET A 129 9.93 -1.45 -3.40
CA MET A 129 10.80 -2.57 -3.76
C MET A 129 10.09 -3.88 -3.47
N GLY A 130 9.80 -4.67 -4.50
CA GLY A 130 9.12 -5.96 -4.39
C GLY A 130 10.03 -7.14 -4.65
N ALA A 131 9.96 -8.19 -3.83
CA ALA A 131 10.66 -9.44 -4.04
C ALA A 131 9.71 -10.64 -3.99
N ALA A 132 9.82 -11.54 -4.95
CA ALA A 132 9.01 -12.76 -5.06
C ALA A 132 9.46 -13.82 -4.05
N TRP A 133 9.20 -13.58 -2.76
CA TRP A 133 9.51 -14.49 -1.66
C TRP A 133 8.26 -14.85 -0.83
N ARG A 134 8.26 -16.07 -0.30
CA ARG A 134 7.40 -16.42 0.82
C ARG A 134 7.81 -15.64 2.08
N SER A 135 9.12 -15.63 2.36
CA SER A 135 9.78 -14.91 3.45
C SER A 135 11.25 -14.76 3.08
N PRO A 136 11.89 -13.61 3.32
CA PRO A 136 13.31 -13.47 3.06
C PRO A 136 14.12 -14.38 4.00
N LYS A 137 15.26 -14.89 3.52
CA LYS A 137 16.29 -15.45 4.38
C LYS A 137 17.15 -14.32 4.93
N GLN A 138 17.78 -14.51 6.09
CA GLN A 138 18.61 -13.46 6.68
C GLN A 138 19.71 -12.95 5.73
N ARG A 139 20.36 -13.86 5.00
CA ARG A 139 21.38 -13.50 4.02
C ARG A 139 20.87 -12.65 2.84
N ASP A 140 19.58 -12.78 2.53
CA ASP A 140 18.94 -12.06 1.43
C ASP A 140 18.37 -10.72 1.93
N LEU A 141 18.17 -10.57 3.24
CA LEU A 141 17.68 -9.35 3.86
C LEU A 141 18.76 -8.26 3.92
N GLU A 142 20.02 -8.60 4.22
CA GLU A 142 21.12 -7.63 4.34
C GLU A 142 21.28 -6.71 3.11
N PRO A 143 21.33 -7.22 1.86
CA PRO A 143 21.35 -6.35 0.69
C PRO A 143 20.11 -5.46 0.58
N VAL A 144 18.93 -5.96 0.97
CA VAL A 144 17.67 -5.18 0.93
C VAL A 144 17.72 -4.05 1.95
N LEU A 145 18.24 -4.27 3.16
CA LEU A 145 18.42 -3.21 4.16
C LEU A 145 19.30 -2.08 3.61
N LYS A 146 20.39 -2.45 2.90
CA LYS A 146 21.25 -1.46 2.25
C LYS A 146 20.51 -0.71 1.13
N MET A 147 19.73 -1.41 0.29
CA MET A 147 18.90 -0.76 -0.75
C MET A 147 17.95 0.25 -0.13
N ILE A 148 17.26 -0.11 0.97
CA ILE A 148 16.33 0.76 1.69
C ILE A 148 17.05 2.02 2.19
N SER A 149 18.18 1.87 2.87
CA SER A 149 18.89 3.02 3.43
C SER A 149 19.41 3.97 2.37
N GLU A 150 19.92 3.47 1.26
CA GLU A 150 20.42 4.28 0.14
C GLU A 150 19.27 5.00 -0.59
N VAL A 151 18.15 4.32 -0.86
CA VAL A 151 16.97 4.94 -1.46
C VAL A 151 16.39 6.01 -0.52
N LYS A 152 16.37 5.76 0.80
CA LYS A 152 15.96 6.74 1.80
C LYS A 152 16.88 7.96 1.80
N ALA A 153 18.18 7.77 1.69
CA ALA A 153 19.17 8.85 1.60
C ALA A 153 18.98 9.72 0.35
N MET A 154 18.38 9.19 -0.72
CA MET A 154 18.00 9.96 -1.90
C MET A 154 16.79 10.88 -1.66
N GLY A 155 16.13 10.81 -0.49
CA GLY A 155 14.97 11.63 -0.13
C GLY A 155 13.64 11.09 -0.64
N LEU A 156 13.57 9.82 -1.02
CA LEU A 156 12.33 9.12 -1.35
C LEU A 156 11.74 8.47 -0.09
N GLU A 157 10.42 8.41 0.01
CA GLU A 157 9.78 7.45 0.90
C GLU A 157 10.04 6.03 0.39
N THR A 158 10.31 5.12 1.32
CA THR A 158 10.61 3.73 0.99
C THR A 158 9.44 2.81 1.32
N CYS A 159 9.15 1.88 0.43
CA CYS A 159 8.17 0.82 0.64
C CYS A 159 8.80 -0.52 0.23
N ALA A 160 8.50 -1.59 0.97
CA ALA A 160 8.99 -2.91 0.65
C ALA A 160 7.89 -3.97 0.72
N THR A 161 7.95 -4.94 -0.21
CA THR A 161 7.08 -6.13 -0.28
C THR A 161 7.98 -7.37 -0.33
N LEU A 162 8.23 -8.01 0.81
CA LEU A 162 9.22 -9.10 0.92
C LEU A 162 8.59 -10.44 1.36
N GLY A 163 7.27 -10.52 1.39
CA GLY A 163 6.54 -11.66 1.92
C GLY A 163 6.36 -11.59 3.44
N MET A 164 6.31 -12.74 4.12
CA MET A 164 6.16 -12.81 5.57
C MET A 164 7.47 -12.45 6.28
N LEU A 165 7.38 -11.75 7.39
CA LEU A 165 8.53 -11.40 8.21
C LEU A 165 8.67 -12.36 9.39
N LYS A 166 9.89 -12.79 9.67
CA LYS A 166 10.25 -13.51 10.88
C LYS A 166 10.57 -12.53 12.00
N GLU A 167 10.64 -13.05 13.22
CA GLU A 167 11.00 -12.29 14.41
C GLU A 167 12.27 -11.44 14.19
N GLY A 168 12.23 -10.18 14.60
CA GLY A 168 13.32 -9.21 14.47
C GLY A 168 13.55 -8.61 13.07
N MET A 169 12.93 -9.16 12.02
CA MET A 169 13.13 -8.61 10.67
C MET A 169 12.45 -7.25 10.49
N ALA A 170 11.29 -7.05 11.07
CA ALA A 170 10.59 -5.76 11.02
C ALA A 170 11.43 -4.65 11.67
N THR A 171 12.06 -4.92 12.81
CA THR A 171 12.96 -3.98 13.48
C THR A 171 14.16 -3.62 12.60
N GLN A 172 14.81 -4.63 11.96
CA GLN A 172 15.92 -4.38 11.04
C GLN A 172 15.50 -3.50 9.85
N LEU A 173 14.31 -3.72 9.31
CA LEU A 173 13.76 -2.89 8.22
C LEU A 173 13.51 -1.45 8.69
N LYS A 174 12.97 -1.26 9.90
CA LYS A 174 12.78 0.06 10.51
C LYS A 174 14.11 0.79 10.68
N ASP A 175 15.10 0.11 11.25
CA ASP A 175 16.44 0.66 11.48
C ASP A 175 17.15 1.06 10.18
N ALA A 176 16.85 0.36 9.07
CA ALA A 176 17.32 0.74 7.74
C ALA A 176 16.56 1.95 7.14
N GLY A 177 15.50 2.43 7.79
CA GLY A 177 14.74 3.60 7.35
C GLY A 177 13.51 3.28 6.50
N LEU A 178 12.96 2.06 6.62
CA LEU A 178 11.73 1.70 5.90
C LEU A 178 10.52 2.48 6.43
N ASP A 179 9.83 3.19 5.54
CA ASP A 179 8.62 3.95 5.88
C ASP A 179 7.35 3.10 5.84
N TYR A 180 7.23 2.23 4.84
CA TYR A 180 6.05 1.41 4.59
C TYR A 180 6.40 -0.05 4.30
N TYR A 181 5.66 -0.96 4.89
CA TYR A 181 5.71 -2.37 4.51
C TYR A 181 4.40 -2.77 3.83
N ASN A 182 4.50 -3.24 2.59
CA ASN A 182 3.34 -3.74 1.85
C ASN A 182 3.11 -5.21 2.16
N HIS A 183 1.95 -5.53 2.72
CA HIS A 183 1.54 -6.90 2.99
C HIS A 183 0.02 -7.02 2.84
N ASN A 184 -0.40 -7.51 1.68
CA ASN A 184 -1.80 -7.57 1.31
C ASN A 184 -2.53 -8.68 2.05
N LEU A 185 -3.81 -8.46 2.37
CA LEU A 185 -4.72 -9.49 2.88
C LEU A 185 -5.26 -10.40 1.77
N ASP A 186 -5.10 -9.97 0.54
CA ASP A 186 -5.48 -10.63 -0.71
C ASP A 186 -6.99 -10.77 -0.89
N THR A 187 -7.71 -11.41 0.03
CA THR A 187 -9.17 -11.59 -0.02
C THR A 187 -9.77 -11.70 1.39
N ALA A 188 -11.06 -11.98 1.49
CA ALA A 188 -11.75 -12.20 2.77
C ALA A 188 -11.21 -13.44 3.50
N PRO A 189 -11.24 -13.45 4.85
CA PRO A 189 -10.79 -14.60 5.64
C PRO A 189 -11.45 -15.92 5.22
N GLU A 190 -12.75 -15.90 4.93
CA GLU A 190 -13.55 -17.07 4.57
C GLU A 190 -13.23 -17.61 3.17
N PHE A 191 -12.66 -16.79 2.30
CA PHE A 191 -12.32 -17.17 0.93
C PHE A 191 -10.82 -17.37 0.73
N TYR A 192 -10.01 -17.10 1.75
CA TYR A 192 -8.55 -17.14 1.65
C TYR A 192 -8.00 -18.50 1.24
N GLY A 193 -8.54 -19.55 1.84
CA GLY A 193 -8.11 -20.94 1.57
C GLY A 193 -8.39 -21.43 0.15
N ASP A 194 -9.36 -20.83 -0.54
CA ASP A 194 -9.66 -21.12 -1.95
C ASP A 194 -8.64 -20.53 -2.92
N VAL A 195 -7.91 -19.50 -2.47
CA VAL A 195 -6.94 -18.74 -3.30
C VAL A 195 -5.51 -19.11 -2.98
N ILE A 196 -5.19 -19.40 -1.71
CA ILE A 196 -3.84 -19.67 -1.21
C ILE A 196 -3.88 -20.80 -0.21
N SER A 197 -3.12 -21.87 -0.44
CA SER A 197 -3.05 -23.03 0.46
C SER A 197 -1.72 -23.17 1.21
N THR A 198 -0.68 -22.50 0.77
CA THR A 198 0.68 -22.62 1.33
C THR A 198 0.89 -21.85 2.63
N ARG A 199 -0.04 -20.97 2.99
CA ARG A 199 -0.05 -20.18 4.23
C ARG A 199 -1.49 -19.89 4.65
N THR A 200 -1.67 -19.52 5.91
CA THR A 200 -2.97 -19.16 6.48
C THR A 200 -3.22 -17.64 6.40
N TYR A 201 -4.46 -17.24 6.60
CA TYR A 201 -4.82 -15.84 6.78
C TYR A 201 -4.15 -15.24 8.02
N GLU A 202 -4.03 -16.02 9.10
CA GLU A 202 -3.36 -15.62 10.35
C GLU A 202 -1.88 -15.31 10.13
N ASP A 203 -1.18 -16.02 9.24
CA ASP A 203 0.21 -15.71 8.88
C ASP A 203 0.35 -14.29 8.30
N ARG A 204 -0.69 -13.79 7.61
CA ARG A 204 -0.75 -12.40 7.14
C ARG A 204 -0.89 -11.42 8.29
N LEU A 205 -1.82 -11.69 9.20
CA LEU A 205 -2.07 -10.83 10.35
C LEU A 205 -0.84 -10.75 11.26
N ASN A 206 -0.20 -11.85 11.54
CA ASN A 206 1.03 -11.91 12.35
C ASN A 206 2.17 -11.04 11.75
N THR A 207 2.30 -11.04 10.42
CA THR A 207 3.29 -10.18 9.76
C THR A 207 2.90 -8.70 9.90
N LEU A 208 1.63 -8.35 9.73
CA LEU A 208 1.15 -6.97 9.89
C LEU A 208 1.31 -6.47 11.35
N ASP A 209 1.10 -7.34 12.32
CA ASP A 209 1.31 -6.99 13.73
C ASP A 209 2.79 -6.73 14.01
N SER A 210 3.69 -7.57 13.54
CA SER A 210 5.15 -7.34 13.66
C SER A 210 5.58 -6.02 13.00
N VAL A 211 4.98 -5.66 11.86
CA VAL A 211 5.24 -4.39 11.17
C VAL A 211 4.77 -3.20 12.01
N ARG A 212 3.58 -3.28 12.60
CA ARG A 212 3.04 -2.24 13.49
C ARG A 212 3.83 -2.10 14.77
N GLU A 213 4.25 -3.21 15.37
CA GLU A 213 5.08 -3.23 16.58
C GLU A 213 6.44 -2.57 16.34
N ALA A 214 6.99 -2.68 15.14
CA ALA A 214 8.22 -1.99 14.73
C ALA A 214 8.00 -0.52 14.33
N ASP A 215 6.79 0.03 14.49
CA ASP A 215 6.44 1.40 14.11
C ASP A 215 6.73 1.70 12.62
N ILE A 216 6.45 0.72 11.73
CA ILE A 216 6.46 0.87 10.28
C ILE A 216 5.01 1.06 9.82
N ASN A 217 4.77 1.98 8.89
CA ASN A 217 3.44 2.15 8.31
C ASN A 217 3.06 0.93 7.46
N VAL A 218 1.79 0.54 7.56
CA VAL A 218 1.26 -0.56 6.77
C VAL A 218 0.70 -0.05 5.45
N CYS A 219 1.09 -0.71 4.34
CA CYS A 219 0.40 -0.66 3.07
C CYS A 219 -0.25 -2.02 2.85
N SER A 220 -1.58 -2.07 2.77
CA SER A 220 -2.31 -3.33 2.60
C SER A 220 -3.44 -3.16 1.61
N GLY A 221 -3.79 -4.23 0.93
CA GLY A 221 -4.83 -4.26 -0.06
C GLY A 221 -5.36 -5.67 -0.29
N GLY A 222 -6.24 -5.77 -1.30
CA GLY A 222 -6.78 -7.04 -1.73
C GLY A 222 -7.14 -7.03 -3.20
N ILE A 223 -7.52 -8.18 -3.70
CA ILE A 223 -7.89 -8.42 -5.10
C ILE A 223 -9.37 -8.80 -5.13
N ILE A 224 -10.11 -8.19 -6.03
CA ILE A 224 -11.51 -8.52 -6.29
C ILE A 224 -11.65 -9.16 -7.67
N GLY A 225 -12.64 -10.05 -7.82
CA GLY A 225 -12.90 -10.77 -9.07
C GLY A 225 -12.21 -12.13 -9.19
N MET A 226 -11.78 -12.71 -8.05
CA MET A 226 -11.17 -14.05 -8.00
C MET A 226 -12.21 -15.18 -7.82
N GLY A 227 -13.50 -14.86 -7.79
CA GLY A 227 -14.59 -15.81 -7.55
C GLY A 227 -15.31 -15.58 -6.21
N GLU A 228 -14.86 -14.62 -5.43
CA GLU A 228 -15.49 -14.23 -4.17
C GLU A 228 -16.89 -13.66 -4.38
N THR A 229 -17.79 -13.91 -3.42
CA THR A 229 -19.11 -13.29 -3.37
C THR A 229 -19.02 -11.80 -2.97
N ARG A 230 -20.11 -11.05 -3.23
CA ARG A 230 -20.21 -9.66 -2.78
C ARG A 230 -20.06 -9.50 -1.27
N LYS A 231 -20.59 -10.45 -0.49
CA LYS A 231 -20.45 -10.47 0.97
C LYS A 231 -19.00 -10.72 1.41
N GLN A 232 -18.30 -11.64 0.76
CA GLN A 232 -16.86 -11.86 1.01
C GLN A 232 -16.02 -10.64 0.65
N ARG A 233 -16.36 -9.94 -0.44
CA ARG A 233 -15.70 -8.68 -0.79
C ARG A 233 -15.89 -7.61 0.31
N ALA A 234 -17.09 -7.51 0.88
CA ALA A 234 -17.33 -6.68 2.04
C ALA A 234 -16.56 -7.17 3.27
N GLY A 235 -16.44 -8.49 3.45
CA GLY A 235 -15.61 -9.09 4.51
C GLY A 235 -14.13 -8.70 4.42
N LEU A 236 -13.56 -8.63 3.22
CA LEU A 236 -12.20 -8.11 3.03
C LEU A 236 -12.09 -6.65 3.46
N LEU A 237 -13.02 -5.78 3.03
CA LEU A 237 -13.00 -4.35 3.39
C LEU A 237 -13.18 -4.11 4.89
N ALA A 238 -13.91 -4.99 5.58
CA ALA A 238 -14.10 -4.92 7.03
C ALA A 238 -12.81 -5.25 7.82
N GLN A 239 -11.76 -5.77 7.17
CA GLN A 239 -10.47 -6.06 7.81
C GLN A 239 -9.53 -4.85 7.80
N PHE A 240 -9.77 -3.87 6.95
CA PHE A 240 -8.98 -2.63 6.89
C PHE A 240 -9.47 -1.59 7.89
#